data_87d555a14395e9515a863d8daf53022d
#
_entry.id   87d555a14395e9515a863d8daf53022d
#
_cell.length_a   1.000
_cell.length_b   1.000
_cell.length_c   1.000
_cell.angle_alpha   90.00
_cell.angle_beta   90.00
_cell.angle_gamma   90.00
#
_symmetry.space_group_name_H-M   'P 1'
#
loop_
_entity.id
_entity.type
_entity.pdbx_description
1 polymer ?
#
loop_
_entity_poly.entity_id
_entity_poly.type
_entity_poly.pdbx_seq_one_letter_code
_entity_poly.pdbx_strand_id
1 'polypeptide(L)'
;MLQEQKSELTKQTILNESFKLFYKNGFKTTSVDTIMKSTKLTKGAFYHHYKNKKELGLAVISLKLQERVFKGMIEPLQQPGNALDILENTFSERLKSFSLHDKKHGCPTNNFINEIGDFETAYQMALKQIIENWQDALVHLLERGKLENTIKKNIASESVAIYLISAFEGVRGIRKLYDTDNILDQYMTGLSIYLQQIKS
;
A
#
# COMPACT_ATOMS: atom_id res chain seq x y z
N MET A 1 9.23 31.66 -10.12
CA MET A 1 7.87 31.08 -10.08
C MET A 1 7.54 30.20 -11.28
N LEU A 2 7.43 30.69 -12.52
CA LEU A 2 7.08 29.85 -13.68
C LEU A 2 8.07 28.71 -13.99
N GLN A 3 9.37 28.92 -13.83
CA GLN A 3 10.40 27.91 -14.10
C GLN A 3 10.44 26.82 -13.01
N GLU A 4 10.29 27.19 -11.76
CA GLU A 4 10.20 26.26 -10.62
C GLU A 4 8.96 25.41 -10.69
N GLN A 5 7.82 26.00 -11.02
CA GLN A 5 6.56 25.27 -11.23
C GLN A 5 6.68 24.24 -12.37
N LYS A 6 7.32 24.62 -13.49
CA LYS A 6 7.57 23.70 -14.61
C LYS A 6 8.52 22.58 -14.23
N SER A 7 9.55 22.87 -13.44
CA SER A 7 10.49 21.89 -12.92
C SER A 7 9.80 20.88 -12.00
N GLU A 8 8.98 21.34 -11.05
CA GLU A 8 8.23 20.46 -10.16
C GLU A 8 7.21 19.61 -10.91
N LEU A 9 6.49 20.18 -11.89
CA LEU A 9 5.57 19.41 -12.73
C LEU A 9 6.29 18.30 -13.49
N THR A 10 7.49 18.57 -14.01
CA THR A 10 8.33 17.56 -14.68
C THR A 10 8.72 16.43 -13.73
N LYS A 11 9.15 16.77 -12.52
CA LYS A 11 9.51 15.82 -11.46
C LYS A 11 8.33 14.91 -11.11
N GLN A 12 7.14 15.50 -10.90
CA GLN A 12 5.91 14.76 -10.60
C GLN A 12 5.47 13.89 -11.77
N THR A 13 5.63 14.34 -13.01
CA THR A 13 5.34 13.54 -14.21
C THR A 13 6.22 12.29 -14.26
N ILE A 14 7.54 12.43 -14.04
CA ILE A 14 8.47 11.31 -13.98
C ILE A 14 8.07 10.35 -12.85
N LEU A 15 7.82 10.86 -11.65
CA LEU A 15 7.44 10.06 -10.49
C LEU A 15 6.15 9.24 -10.72
N ASN A 16 5.11 9.90 -11.22
CA ASN A 16 3.81 9.29 -11.46
C ASN A 16 3.88 8.20 -12.53
N GLU A 17 4.58 8.47 -13.62
CA GLU A 17 4.72 7.49 -14.70
C GLU A 17 5.61 6.31 -14.28
N SER A 18 6.66 6.58 -13.52
CA SER A 18 7.51 5.53 -12.94
C SER A 18 6.73 4.60 -12.02
N PHE A 19 5.88 5.15 -11.16
CA PHE A 19 5.02 4.34 -10.29
C PHE A 19 4.12 3.42 -11.12
N LYS A 20 3.46 3.93 -12.18
CA LYS A 20 2.60 3.12 -13.06
C LYS A 20 3.38 1.99 -13.74
N LEU A 21 4.55 2.31 -14.30
CA LEU A 21 5.39 1.34 -14.99
C LEU A 21 5.96 0.30 -14.04
N PHE A 22 6.44 0.70 -12.87
CA PHE A 22 6.92 -0.23 -11.85
C PHE A 22 5.80 -1.15 -11.34
N TYR A 23 4.60 -0.62 -11.14
CA TYR A 23 3.46 -1.41 -10.71
C TYR A 23 3.02 -2.43 -11.76
N LYS A 24 3.03 -2.03 -13.05
CA LYS A 24 2.59 -2.87 -14.15
C LYS A 24 3.63 -3.91 -14.57
N ASN A 25 4.89 -3.50 -14.67
CA ASN A 25 5.94 -4.29 -15.31
C ASN A 25 7.01 -4.79 -14.32
N GLY A 26 7.01 -4.29 -13.07
CA GLY A 26 8.04 -4.52 -12.07
C GLY A 26 9.13 -3.44 -12.10
N PHE A 27 9.77 -3.26 -10.94
CA PHE A 27 10.85 -2.30 -10.78
C PHE A 27 12.10 -2.74 -11.56
N LYS A 28 12.55 -4.00 -11.41
CA LYS A 28 13.80 -4.49 -12.02
C LYS A 28 13.76 -4.39 -13.54
N THR A 29 12.66 -4.74 -14.14
CA THR A 29 12.46 -4.79 -15.60
C THR A 29 12.23 -3.43 -16.26
N THR A 30 11.80 -2.42 -15.52
CA THR A 30 11.53 -1.08 -16.04
C THR A 30 12.81 -0.24 -16.06
N SER A 31 13.30 0.15 -17.26
CA SER A 31 14.48 1.01 -17.42
C SER A 31 14.13 2.50 -17.35
N VAL A 32 15.14 3.35 -17.09
CA VAL A 32 14.99 4.82 -17.20
C VAL A 32 14.58 5.20 -18.62
N ASP A 33 15.09 4.52 -19.64
CA ASP A 33 14.74 4.76 -21.04
C ASP A 33 13.27 4.50 -21.32
N THR A 34 12.72 3.42 -20.75
CA THR A 34 11.29 3.11 -20.84
C THR A 34 10.44 4.21 -20.22
N ILE A 35 10.84 4.72 -19.04
CA ILE A 35 10.15 5.81 -18.35
C ILE A 35 10.18 7.09 -19.20
N MET A 36 11.35 7.47 -19.70
CA MET A 36 11.49 8.68 -20.51
C MET A 36 10.74 8.62 -21.82
N LYS A 37 10.74 7.46 -22.46
CA LYS A 37 9.94 7.23 -23.67
C LYS A 37 8.44 7.38 -23.40
N SER A 38 7.95 6.89 -22.27
CA SER A 38 6.54 6.97 -21.88
C SER A 38 6.11 8.40 -21.54
N THR A 39 6.97 9.17 -20.87
CA THR A 39 6.70 10.58 -20.53
C THR A 39 6.93 11.55 -21.68
N LYS A 40 7.55 11.11 -22.79
CA LYS A 40 8.04 11.96 -23.90
C LYS A 40 9.06 13.03 -23.42
N LEU A 41 9.71 12.80 -22.29
CA LEU A 41 10.76 13.66 -21.74
C LEU A 41 12.16 13.15 -22.14
N THR A 42 13.15 14.04 -22.05
CA THR A 42 14.55 13.69 -22.34
C THR A 42 15.23 13.00 -21.15
N LYS A 43 16.30 12.23 -21.39
CA LYS A 43 17.15 11.72 -20.31
C LYS A 43 17.76 12.83 -19.46
N GLY A 44 18.07 13.98 -20.04
CA GLY A 44 18.54 15.15 -19.31
C GLY A 44 17.54 15.63 -18.27
N ALA A 45 16.23 15.62 -18.61
CA ALA A 45 15.17 15.94 -17.64
C ALA A 45 15.11 14.96 -16.47
N PHE A 46 15.36 13.67 -16.71
CA PHE A 46 15.46 12.68 -15.64
C PHE A 46 16.61 13.01 -14.68
N TYR A 47 17.83 13.11 -15.22
CA TYR A 47 19.04 13.34 -14.42
C TYR A 47 19.10 14.71 -13.74
N HIS A 48 18.29 15.64 -14.17
CA HIS A 48 18.08 16.90 -13.46
C HIS A 48 17.32 16.70 -12.13
N HIS A 49 16.42 15.71 -12.04
CA HIS A 49 15.57 15.47 -10.87
C HIS A 49 15.98 14.27 -10.02
N TYR A 50 16.57 13.23 -10.62
CA TYR A 50 16.95 11.98 -9.97
C TYR A 50 18.33 11.54 -10.45
N LYS A 51 19.26 11.30 -9.53
CA LYS A 51 20.63 10.89 -9.86
C LYS A 51 20.67 9.55 -10.58
N ASN A 52 19.74 8.65 -10.22
CA ASN A 52 19.66 7.30 -10.78
C ASN A 52 18.29 6.68 -10.50
N LYS A 53 18.05 5.48 -11.06
CA LYS A 53 16.80 4.72 -10.84
C LYS A 53 16.58 4.34 -9.36
N LYS A 54 17.65 4.19 -8.56
CA LYS A 54 17.55 3.89 -7.13
C LYS A 54 16.90 5.05 -6.37
N GLU A 55 17.35 6.28 -6.60
CA GLU A 55 16.76 7.46 -5.98
C GLU A 55 15.28 7.64 -6.37
N LEU A 56 14.97 7.42 -7.66
CA LEU A 56 13.58 7.41 -8.13
C LEU A 56 12.76 6.30 -7.45
N GLY A 57 13.31 5.10 -7.27
CA GLY A 57 12.65 4.01 -6.55
C GLY A 57 12.31 4.37 -5.12
N LEU A 58 13.24 4.98 -4.39
CA LEU A 58 12.99 5.51 -3.03
C LEU A 58 11.89 6.57 -3.02
N ALA A 59 11.91 7.49 -3.99
CA ALA A 59 10.86 8.50 -4.12
C ALA A 59 9.48 7.88 -4.39
N VAL A 60 9.42 6.82 -5.22
CA VAL A 60 8.17 6.07 -5.45
C VAL A 60 7.68 5.41 -4.17
N ILE A 61 8.56 4.76 -3.40
CA ILE A 61 8.19 4.14 -2.13
C ILE A 61 7.66 5.19 -1.15
N SER A 62 8.42 6.26 -0.91
CA SER A 62 8.12 7.25 0.12
C SER A 62 6.96 8.18 -0.21
N LEU A 63 6.70 8.45 -1.51
CA LEU A 63 5.67 9.41 -1.93
C LEU A 63 4.42 8.74 -2.49
N LYS A 64 4.55 7.59 -3.17
CA LYS A 64 3.41 6.92 -3.83
C LYS A 64 2.87 5.73 -3.05
N LEU A 65 3.75 4.83 -2.61
CA LEU A 65 3.31 3.66 -1.87
C LEU A 65 2.84 4.05 -0.47
N GLN A 66 3.59 4.91 0.22
CA GLN A 66 3.22 5.41 1.54
C GLN A 66 1.88 6.16 1.52
N GLU A 67 1.69 7.10 0.57
CA GLU A 67 0.43 7.83 0.44
C GLU A 67 -0.75 6.88 0.17
N ARG A 68 -0.54 5.87 -0.70
CA ARG A 68 -1.57 4.89 -1.04
C ARG A 68 -2.00 4.03 0.15
N VAL A 69 -1.04 3.59 0.97
CA VAL A 69 -1.33 2.84 2.20
C VAL A 69 -1.96 3.76 3.24
N PHE A 70 -1.42 4.96 3.43
CA PHE A 70 -1.96 5.94 4.36
C PHE A 70 -3.44 6.24 4.08
N LYS A 71 -3.76 6.72 2.88
CA LYS A 71 -5.15 7.07 2.51
C LYS A 71 -6.11 5.88 2.48
N GLY A 72 -5.61 4.72 2.09
CA GLY A 72 -6.48 3.56 1.91
C GLY A 72 -6.64 2.64 3.11
N MET A 73 -5.68 2.67 4.05
CA MET A 73 -5.63 1.70 5.15
C MET A 73 -5.36 2.33 6.53
N ILE A 74 -4.75 3.51 6.61
CA ILE A 74 -4.42 4.15 7.89
C ILE A 74 -5.42 5.24 8.26
N GLU A 75 -5.64 6.19 7.37
CA GLU A 75 -6.54 7.31 7.60
C GLU A 75 -7.97 6.87 7.97
N PRO A 76 -8.58 5.83 7.34
CA PRO A 76 -9.89 5.34 7.77
C PRO A 76 -9.93 4.78 9.20
N LEU A 77 -8.83 4.20 9.71
CA LEU A 77 -8.75 3.65 11.07
C LEU A 77 -8.77 4.73 12.16
N GLN A 78 -8.49 5.99 11.80
CA GLN A 78 -8.46 7.12 12.74
C GLN A 78 -9.84 7.76 12.98
N GLN A 79 -10.88 7.29 12.27
CA GLN A 79 -12.21 7.83 12.36
C GLN A 79 -12.87 7.52 13.73
N PRO A 80 -13.79 8.37 14.21
CA PRO A 80 -14.61 8.05 15.40
C PRO A 80 -15.59 6.92 15.08
N GLY A 81 -15.97 6.13 16.11
CA GLY A 81 -16.95 5.06 15.98
C GLY A 81 -16.45 3.73 16.55
N ASN A 82 -17.29 2.71 16.45
CA ASN A 82 -16.99 1.36 16.95
C ASN A 82 -15.75 0.78 16.22
N ALA A 83 -14.79 0.27 16.98
CA ALA A 83 -13.54 -0.23 16.44
C ALA A 83 -13.70 -1.40 15.45
N LEU A 84 -14.63 -2.33 15.72
CA LEU A 84 -14.89 -3.46 14.83
C LEU A 84 -15.54 -3.02 13.51
N ASP A 85 -16.50 -2.10 13.59
CA ASP A 85 -17.16 -1.57 12.39
C ASP A 85 -16.16 -0.81 11.50
N ILE A 86 -15.26 -0.03 12.12
CA ILE A 86 -14.19 0.67 11.41
C ILE A 86 -13.24 -0.31 10.73
N LEU A 87 -12.84 -1.39 11.42
CA LEU A 87 -12.01 -2.44 10.82
C LEU A 87 -12.71 -3.08 9.61
N GLU A 88 -13.93 -3.60 9.80
CA GLU A 88 -14.66 -4.27 8.73
C GLU A 88 -14.91 -3.36 7.53
N ASN A 89 -15.34 -2.12 7.78
CA ASN A 89 -15.58 -1.14 6.73
C ASN A 89 -14.29 -0.75 6.00
N THR A 90 -13.18 -0.51 6.71
CA THR A 90 -11.89 -0.15 6.07
C THR A 90 -11.45 -1.22 5.09
N PHE A 91 -11.46 -2.48 5.47
CA PHE A 91 -11.04 -3.59 4.60
C PHE A 91 -12.03 -3.79 3.44
N SER A 92 -13.34 -3.76 3.72
CA SER A 92 -14.40 -3.91 2.72
C SER A 92 -14.36 -2.82 1.66
N GLU A 93 -14.38 -1.56 2.08
CA GLU A 93 -14.36 -0.41 1.16
C GLU A 93 -13.05 -0.38 0.35
N ARG A 94 -11.94 -0.76 0.97
CA ARG A 94 -10.67 -0.88 0.25
C ARG A 94 -10.73 -1.92 -0.86
N LEU A 95 -11.28 -3.10 -0.61
CA LEU A 95 -11.44 -4.14 -1.62
C LEU A 95 -12.38 -3.72 -2.75
N LYS A 96 -13.50 -3.06 -2.41
CA LYS A 96 -14.46 -2.53 -3.39
C LYS A 96 -13.85 -1.42 -4.27
N SER A 97 -12.94 -0.62 -3.71
CA SER A 97 -12.29 0.50 -4.41
C SER A 97 -11.26 0.05 -5.47
N PHE A 98 -10.88 -1.23 -5.50
CA PHE A 98 -9.87 -1.71 -6.43
C PHE A 98 -10.37 -1.74 -7.87
N SER A 99 -9.64 -1.04 -8.75
CA SER A 99 -9.81 -1.13 -10.19
C SER A 99 -9.48 -2.54 -10.72
N LEU A 100 -9.90 -2.83 -11.95
CA LEU A 100 -9.48 -4.07 -12.63
C LEU A 100 -7.95 -4.19 -12.70
N HIS A 101 -7.24 -3.05 -12.83
CA HIS A 101 -5.78 -3.03 -12.80
C HIS A 101 -5.23 -3.48 -11.43
N ASP A 102 -5.79 -2.98 -10.32
CA ASP A 102 -5.38 -3.38 -8.98
C ASP A 102 -5.65 -4.87 -8.72
N LYS A 103 -6.80 -5.37 -9.16
CA LYS A 103 -7.15 -6.79 -9.04
C LYS A 103 -6.20 -7.69 -9.81
N LYS A 104 -5.80 -7.26 -11.02
CA LYS A 104 -4.87 -8.00 -11.87
C LYS A 104 -3.42 -7.98 -11.37
N HIS A 105 -2.96 -6.87 -10.80
CA HIS A 105 -1.55 -6.68 -10.43
C HIS A 105 -1.28 -6.85 -8.93
N GLY A 106 -2.33 -6.96 -8.09
CA GLY A 106 -2.22 -7.15 -6.63
C GLY A 106 -1.84 -5.86 -5.89
N CYS A 107 -1.08 -6.00 -4.80
CA CYS A 107 -0.62 -4.84 -4.03
C CYS A 107 0.69 -4.29 -4.58
N PRO A 108 0.78 -3.01 -4.98
CA PRO A 108 2.06 -2.45 -5.41
C PRO A 108 3.11 -2.47 -4.29
N THR A 109 2.74 -2.20 -3.03
CA THR A 109 3.68 -2.26 -1.90
C THR A 109 4.25 -3.67 -1.73
N ASN A 110 3.39 -4.70 -1.73
CA ASN A 110 3.83 -6.10 -1.62
C ASN A 110 4.66 -6.55 -2.83
N ASN A 111 4.32 -6.07 -4.04
CA ASN A 111 5.15 -6.32 -5.23
C ASN A 111 6.56 -5.76 -5.06
N PHE A 112 6.70 -4.53 -4.54
CA PHE A 112 8.01 -3.93 -4.24
C PHE A 112 8.76 -4.70 -3.14
N ILE A 113 8.07 -5.13 -2.06
CA ILE A 113 8.67 -5.96 -1.00
C ILE A 113 9.28 -7.23 -1.61
N ASN A 114 8.51 -7.96 -2.42
CA ASN A 114 8.94 -9.23 -3.02
C ASN A 114 10.04 -9.06 -4.07
N GLU A 115 10.08 -7.93 -4.78
CA GLU A 115 11.02 -7.72 -5.88
C GLU A 115 12.35 -7.09 -5.43
N ILE A 116 12.30 -6.15 -4.50
CA ILE A 116 13.46 -5.32 -4.12
C ILE A 116 13.61 -5.10 -2.60
N GLY A 117 12.78 -5.71 -1.76
CA GLY A 117 12.82 -5.50 -0.31
C GLY A 117 14.14 -5.93 0.35
N ASP A 118 14.84 -6.88 -0.24
CA ASP A 118 16.16 -7.37 0.16
C ASP A 118 17.33 -6.84 -0.67
N PHE A 119 17.03 -6.05 -1.73
CA PHE A 119 18.04 -5.59 -2.67
C PHE A 119 18.97 -4.52 -2.11
N GLU A 120 18.43 -3.60 -1.32
CA GLU A 120 19.16 -2.52 -0.68
C GLU A 120 18.54 -2.10 0.65
N THR A 121 19.37 -1.86 1.67
CA THR A 121 18.93 -1.44 3.00
C THR A 121 17.99 -0.23 2.97
N ALA A 122 18.24 0.74 2.09
CA ALA A 122 17.38 1.92 1.97
C ALA A 122 15.94 1.58 1.51
N TYR A 123 15.78 0.65 0.57
CA TYR A 123 14.46 0.16 0.16
C TYR A 123 13.78 -0.63 1.27
N GLN A 124 14.53 -1.54 1.90
CA GLN A 124 14.03 -2.33 3.02
C GLN A 124 13.49 -1.44 4.14
N MET A 125 14.27 -0.44 4.55
CA MET A 125 13.86 0.51 5.61
C MET A 125 12.61 1.30 5.22
N ALA A 126 12.56 1.82 3.99
CA ALA A 126 11.41 2.60 3.53
C ALA A 126 10.14 1.76 3.41
N LEU A 127 10.22 0.52 2.92
CA LEU A 127 9.10 -0.41 2.83
C LEU A 127 8.66 -0.89 4.22
N LYS A 128 9.61 -1.20 5.10
CA LYS A 128 9.35 -1.57 6.49
C LYS A 128 8.57 -0.49 7.21
N GLN A 129 8.96 0.78 7.06
CA GLN A 129 8.27 1.91 7.69
C GLN A 129 6.79 2.01 7.26
N ILE A 130 6.46 1.69 6.01
CA ILE A 130 5.07 1.68 5.53
C ILE A 130 4.25 0.62 6.30
N ILE A 131 4.82 -0.58 6.48
CA ILE A 131 4.13 -1.67 7.18
C ILE A 131 4.01 -1.35 8.69
N GLU A 132 5.06 -0.84 9.31
CA GLU A 132 5.06 -0.42 10.72
C GLU A 132 4.01 0.66 10.99
N ASN A 133 3.95 1.71 10.16
CA ASN A 133 2.93 2.76 10.28
C ASN A 133 1.50 2.20 10.20
N TRP A 134 1.28 1.22 9.31
CA TRP A 134 -0.04 0.58 9.19
C TRP A 134 -0.33 -0.33 10.39
N GLN A 135 0.65 -1.09 10.86
CA GLN A 135 0.53 -1.92 12.06
C GLN A 135 0.20 -1.07 13.29
N ASP A 136 0.92 0.03 13.49
CA ASP A 136 0.69 0.97 14.60
C ASP A 136 -0.73 1.54 14.59
N ALA A 137 -1.23 1.93 13.42
CA ALA A 137 -2.60 2.44 13.29
C ALA A 137 -3.65 1.38 13.67
N LEU A 138 -3.45 0.12 13.28
CA LEU A 138 -4.31 -0.99 13.68
C LEU A 138 -4.22 -1.25 15.17
N VAL A 139 -3.02 -1.26 15.75
CA VAL A 139 -2.82 -1.44 17.21
C VAL A 139 -3.55 -0.34 17.98
N HIS A 140 -3.40 0.93 17.58
CA HIS A 140 -4.11 2.04 18.21
C HIS A 140 -5.63 1.86 18.19
N LEU A 141 -6.20 1.44 17.07
CA LEU A 141 -7.64 1.19 16.95
C LEU A 141 -8.08 0.02 17.84
N LEU A 142 -7.30 -1.08 17.88
CA LEU A 142 -7.59 -2.24 18.72
C LEU A 142 -7.52 -1.90 20.22
N GLU A 143 -6.50 -1.14 20.65
CA GLU A 143 -6.39 -0.68 22.03
C GLU A 143 -7.53 0.26 22.43
N ARG A 144 -7.94 1.16 21.54
CA ARG A 144 -9.15 1.98 21.73
C ARG A 144 -10.38 1.09 21.94
N GLY A 145 -10.59 0.08 21.09
CA GLY A 145 -11.70 -0.85 21.22
C GLY A 145 -11.70 -1.65 22.54
N LYS A 146 -10.53 -1.98 23.09
CA LYS A 146 -10.41 -2.59 24.43
C LYS A 146 -10.84 -1.62 25.54
N LEU A 147 -10.44 -0.35 25.44
CA LEU A 147 -10.85 0.68 26.42
C LEU A 147 -12.37 0.94 26.38
N GLU A 148 -12.95 0.92 25.19
CA GLU A 148 -14.38 1.09 24.96
C GLU A 148 -15.20 -0.19 25.20
N ASN A 149 -14.57 -1.32 25.60
CA ASN A 149 -15.17 -2.63 25.82
C ASN A 149 -15.90 -3.19 24.58
N THR A 150 -15.48 -2.81 23.38
CA THR A 150 -15.99 -3.36 22.10
C THR A 150 -15.12 -4.54 21.63
N ILE A 151 -13.87 -4.60 22.09
CA ILE A 151 -12.89 -5.64 21.79
C ILE A 151 -12.44 -6.31 23.09
N LYS A 152 -12.25 -7.63 23.06
CA LYS A 152 -11.73 -8.42 24.19
C LYS A 152 -10.40 -7.90 24.68
N LYS A 153 -10.27 -7.72 26.02
CA LYS A 153 -9.04 -7.17 26.65
C LYS A 153 -7.82 -8.10 26.54
N ASN A 154 -8.05 -9.39 26.40
CA ASN A 154 -7.00 -10.42 26.40
C ASN A 154 -6.39 -10.72 25.02
N ILE A 155 -6.73 -10.00 23.96
CA ILE A 155 -6.07 -10.17 22.67
C ILE A 155 -4.70 -9.47 22.64
N ALA A 156 -3.76 -10.04 21.90
CA ALA A 156 -2.47 -9.42 21.58
C ALA A 156 -2.62 -8.52 20.35
N SER A 157 -2.74 -7.21 20.55
CA SER A 157 -3.07 -6.26 19.46
C SER A 157 -2.06 -6.25 18.33
N GLU A 158 -0.76 -6.36 18.63
CA GLU A 158 0.30 -6.44 17.62
C GLU A 158 0.16 -7.71 16.75
N SER A 159 -0.18 -8.85 17.37
CA SER A 159 -0.38 -10.11 16.65
C SER A 159 -1.63 -10.06 15.78
N VAL A 160 -2.71 -9.45 16.26
CA VAL A 160 -3.93 -9.24 15.49
C VAL A 160 -3.65 -8.30 14.31
N ALA A 161 -2.94 -7.20 14.53
CA ALA A 161 -2.60 -6.24 13.49
C ALA A 161 -1.80 -6.87 12.35
N ILE A 162 -0.73 -7.59 12.66
CA ILE A 162 0.10 -8.24 11.61
C ILE A 162 -0.66 -9.36 10.91
N TYR A 163 -1.54 -10.09 11.61
CA TYR A 163 -2.40 -11.09 10.99
C TYR A 163 -3.36 -10.47 9.97
N LEU A 164 -4.02 -9.36 10.32
CA LEU A 164 -4.92 -8.63 9.43
C LEU A 164 -4.19 -8.11 8.18
N ILE A 165 -3.01 -7.51 8.35
CA ILE A 165 -2.17 -7.06 7.24
C ILE A 165 -1.81 -8.23 6.33
N SER A 166 -1.32 -9.32 6.89
CA SER A 166 -0.86 -10.49 6.15
C SER A 166 -1.99 -11.17 5.38
N ALA A 167 -3.17 -11.31 5.99
CA ALA A 167 -4.34 -11.90 5.35
C ALA A 167 -4.83 -11.03 4.18
N PHE A 168 -4.88 -9.70 4.37
CA PHE A 168 -5.28 -8.75 3.33
C PHE A 168 -4.31 -8.71 2.15
N GLU A 169 -3.02 -8.69 2.39
CA GLU A 169 -2.01 -8.73 1.34
C GLU A 169 -1.97 -10.09 0.64
N GLY A 170 -2.21 -11.19 1.39
CA GLY A 170 -2.30 -12.54 0.87
C GLY A 170 -3.44 -12.71 -0.14
N VAL A 171 -4.66 -12.28 0.21
CA VAL A 171 -5.81 -12.41 -0.70
C VAL A 171 -5.63 -11.60 -1.98
N ARG A 172 -4.98 -10.44 -1.92
CA ARG A 172 -4.68 -9.63 -3.10
C ARG A 172 -3.70 -10.31 -4.06
N GLY A 173 -2.76 -11.08 -3.52
CA GLY A 173 -1.86 -11.92 -4.30
C GLY A 173 -2.62 -13.09 -4.96
N ILE A 174 -3.40 -13.82 -4.17
CA ILE A 174 -4.19 -14.96 -4.61
C ILE A 174 -5.24 -14.56 -5.66
N ARG A 175 -5.86 -13.38 -5.51
CA ARG A 175 -6.88 -12.86 -6.44
C ARG A 175 -6.41 -12.83 -7.90
N LYS A 176 -5.11 -12.66 -8.14
CA LYS A 176 -4.54 -12.65 -9.50
C LYS A 176 -4.80 -13.94 -10.30
N LEU A 177 -5.07 -15.05 -9.61
CA LEU A 177 -5.31 -16.36 -10.20
C LEU A 177 -6.78 -16.59 -10.59
N TYR A 178 -7.67 -15.64 -10.28
CA TYR A 178 -9.10 -15.82 -10.47
C TYR A 178 -9.68 -14.74 -11.40
N ASP A 179 -10.58 -15.14 -12.27
CA ASP A 179 -11.29 -14.23 -13.19
C ASP A 179 -12.44 -13.48 -12.50
N THR A 180 -12.97 -14.03 -11.40
CA THR A 180 -14.08 -13.48 -10.62
C THR A 180 -13.61 -12.95 -9.27
N ASP A 181 -14.44 -12.17 -8.58
CA ASP A 181 -14.16 -11.64 -7.24
C ASP A 181 -14.58 -12.56 -6.09
N ASN A 182 -15.05 -13.77 -6.38
CA ASN A 182 -15.52 -14.74 -5.35
C ASN A 182 -14.50 -14.97 -4.24
N ILE A 183 -13.20 -14.97 -4.56
CA ILE A 183 -12.13 -15.10 -3.55
C ILE A 183 -12.09 -13.89 -2.57
N LEU A 184 -12.47 -12.71 -3.02
CA LEU A 184 -12.55 -11.52 -2.17
C LEU A 184 -13.77 -11.60 -1.23
N ASP A 185 -14.90 -12.14 -1.73
CA ASP A 185 -16.10 -12.37 -0.92
C ASP A 185 -15.84 -13.43 0.17
N GLN A 186 -15.12 -14.51 -0.17
CA GLN A 186 -14.67 -15.52 0.79
C GLN A 186 -13.74 -14.91 1.84
N TYR A 187 -12.81 -14.07 1.44
CA TYR A 187 -11.94 -13.35 2.38
C TYR A 187 -12.75 -12.46 3.33
N MET A 188 -13.72 -11.68 2.82
CA MET A 188 -14.56 -10.82 3.66
C MET A 188 -15.41 -11.61 4.65
N THR A 189 -15.94 -12.74 4.23
CA THR A 189 -16.66 -13.68 5.12
C THR A 189 -15.73 -14.17 6.25
N GLY A 190 -14.52 -14.59 5.90
CA GLY A 190 -13.51 -15.03 6.86
C GLY A 190 -13.07 -13.92 7.82
N LEU A 191 -12.89 -12.69 7.31
CA LEU A 191 -12.60 -11.52 8.14
C LEU A 191 -13.73 -11.24 9.13
N SER A 192 -14.98 -11.22 8.69
CA SER A 192 -16.13 -10.98 9.58
C SER A 192 -16.22 -12.03 10.68
N ILE A 193 -16.03 -13.33 10.35
CA ILE A 193 -15.97 -14.40 11.35
C ILE A 193 -14.84 -14.15 12.36
N TYR A 194 -13.64 -13.78 11.87
CA TYR A 194 -12.49 -13.49 12.75
C TYR A 194 -12.76 -12.30 13.67
N LEU A 195 -13.32 -11.20 13.16
CA LEU A 195 -13.66 -10.03 13.96
C LEU A 195 -14.70 -10.34 15.05
N GLN A 196 -15.65 -11.24 14.79
CA GLN A 196 -16.60 -11.71 15.81
C GLN A 196 -15.89 -12.48 16.95
N GLN A 197 -14.78 -13.18 16.68
CA GLN A 197 -14.01 -13.88 17.73
C GLN A 197 -13.28 -12.92 18.68
N ILE A 198 -12.93 -11.72 18.24
CA ILE A 198 -12.25 -10.71 19.08
C ILE A 198 -13.22 -9.70 19.70
N LYS A 199 -14.51 -9.77 19.34
CA LYS A 199 -15.58 -8.94 19.94
C LYS A 199 -15.74 -9.26 21.41
N SER A 200 -15.89 -8.23 22.25
CA SER A 200 -16.15 -8.33 23.70
C SER A 200 -17.54 -8.89 24.03
#